data_c5d67f2d87ad23026638fc660091e6e6
#
_entry.id   c5d67f2d87ad23026638fc660091e6e6
#
_cell.length_a   1.000
_cell.length_b   1.000
_cell.length_c   1.000
_cell.angle_alpha   90.00
_cell.angle_beta   90.00
_cell.angle_gamma   90.00
#
_symmetry.space_group_name_H-M   'P 1'
#
loop_
_entity.id
_entity.type
_entity.pdbx_description
1 polymer ?
#
loop_
_entity_poly.entity_id
_entity_poly.type
_entity_poly.pdbx_seq_one_letter_code
_entity_poly.pdbx_strand_id
1 'polypeptide(L)'
;FVRPQVSWVRHRDLHILTVGSYTYSSDQRISASRVGPAEWQLEIRWVTHRDTGVYECQVSSLPIMALQVRLDVVVPTASILGGPDLYVNRGSSINLTCIVVNSPEPPAYIFWYHRDQVISYDSPRGGVSVATDKGPVTTTRLLVQRANAADAGNYSCRPSNARADTITVHVLDGEHPEAMQAGSTPAAPAALLLPFAAITSRLLASPNNGFQ
;
A
#
# COMPACT_ATOMS: atom_id res chain seq x y z
N PHE A 1 -2.12 -25.74 -52.06
CA PHE A 1 -2.68 -25.34 -50.76
C PHE A 1 -2.03 -24.04 -50.35
N VAL A 2 -2.81 -22.92 -50.43
CA VAL A 2 -2.36 -21.63 -49.88
C VAL A 2 -2.36 -21.79 -48.36
N ARG A 3 -1.21 -21.60 -47.71
CA ARG A 3 -1.14 -21.64 -46.23
C ARG A 3 -1.93 -20.46 -45.68
N PRO A 4 -2.79 -20.70 -44.66
CA PRO A 4 -3.53 -19.59 -44.05
C PRO A 4 -2.54 -18.55 -43.51
N GLN A 5 -2.79 -17.30 -43.84
CA GLN A 5 -1.98 -16.16 -43.46
C GLN A 5 -2.57 -15.55 -42.16
N VAL A 6 -1.73 -15.17 -41.23
CA VAL A 6 -2.14 -14.53 -39.97
C VAL A 6 -1.88 -13.04 -40.04
N SER A 7 -2.86 -12.24 -39.67
CA SER A 7 -2.76 -10.80 -39.61
C SER A 7 -3.10 -10.28 -38.26
N TRP A 8 -2.39 -9.26 -37.78
CA TRP A 8 -2.73 -8.56 -36.55
C TRP A 8 -3.36 -7.21 -36.91
N VAL A 9 -4.51 -6.92 -36.33
CA VAL A 9 -5.31 -5.72 -36.56
C VAL A 9 -5.52 -5.00 -35.22
N ARG A 10 -5.31 -3.69 -35.18
CA ARG A 10 -5.68 -2.88 -34.04
C ARG A 10 -7.15 -2.47 -34.16
N HIS A 11 -7.98 -2.91 -33.23
CA HIS A 11 -9.43 -2.84 -33.36
C HIS A 11 -9.99 -1.42 -33.30
N ARG A 12 -9.36 -0.48 -32.56
CA ARG A 12 -9.86 0.90 -32.39
C ARG A 12 -9.98 1.71 -33.68
N ASP A 13 -9.13 1.43 -34.66
CA ASP A 13 -9.06 2.14 -35.96
C ASP A 13 -8.99 1.17 -37.13
N LEU A 14 -9.19 -0.12 -36.88
CA LEU A 14 -9.15 -1.19 -37.87
C LEU A 14 -7.85 -1.21 -38.70
N HIS A 15 -6.76 -0.73 -38.11
CA HIS A 15 -5.47 -0.65 -38.77
C HIS A 15 -4.78 -2.01 -38.77
N ILE A 16 -4.43 -2.47 -39.98
CA ILE A 16 -3.64 -3.70 -40.16
C ILE A 16 -2.20 -3.39 -39.74
N LEU A 17 -1.75 -4.04 -38.68
CA LEU A 17 -0.41 -3.87 -38.13
C LEU A 17 0.60 -4.74 -38.86
N THR A 18 0.25 -6.02 -39.06
CA THR A 18 1.13 -7.00 -39.71
C THR A 18 0.33 -7.98 -40.55
N VAL A 19 1.00 -8.56 -41.57
CA VAL A 19 0.49 -9.69 -42.37
C VAL A 19 1.62 -10.72 -42.40
N GLY A 20 1.44 -11.87 -41.75
CA GLY A 20 2.54 -12.78 -41.47
C GLY A 20 3.62 -12.05 -40.66
N SER A 21 4.86 -12.17 -41.09
CA SER A 21 6.02 -11.49 -40.46
C SER A 21 6.27 -10.08 -41.03
N TYR A 22 5.49 -9.64 -41.98
CA TYR A 22 5.65 -8.31 -42.60
C TYR A 22 4.86 -7.27 -41.81
N THR A 23 5.52 -6.18 -41.41
CA THR A 23 4.89 -5.03 -40.74
C THR A 23 4.36 -4.04 -41.75
N TYR A 24 3.08 -3.72 -41.65
CA TYR A 24 2.39 -2.71 -42.47
C TYR A 24 2.22 -1.37 -41.75
N SER A 25 2.44 -1.36 -40.45
CA SER A 25 2.43 -0.15 -39.62
C SER A 25 3.73 0.64 -39.81
N SER A 26 3.63 1.97 -39.87
CA SER A 26 4.81 2.86 -39.77
C SER A 26 5.45 2.91 -38.37
N ASP A 27 4.79 2.33 -37.39
CA ASP A 27 5.30 2.26 -36.01
C ASP A 27 6.37 1.17 -35.89
N GLN A 28 7.64 1.60 -35.81
CA GLN A 28 8.81 0.71 -35.73
C GLN A 28 8.88 -0.14 -34.45
N ARG A 29 8.01 0.13 -33.46
CA ARG A 29 7.91 -0.66 -32.22
C ARG A 29 7.18 -1.97 -32.44
N ILE A 30 6.44 -2.11 -33.55
CA ILE A 30 5.57 -3.23 -33.84
C ILE A 30 6.30 -4.25 -34.70
N SER A 31 6.26 -5.50 -34.30
CA SER A 31 6.73 -6.64 -35.08
C SER A 31 5.86 -7.88 -34.81
N ALA A 32 5.86 -8.80 -35.75
CA ALA A 32 5.22 -10.10 -35.57
C ALA A 32 6.16 -11.23 -35.98
N SER A 33 6.11 -12.31 -35.20
CA SER A 33 6.91 -13.51 -35.46
C SER A 33 6.07 -14.76 -35.24
N ARG A 34 6.50 -15.83 -35.90
CA ARG A 34 5.96 -17.16 -35.68
C ARG A 34 6.85 -17.88 -34.66
N VAL A 35 6.27 -18.23 -33.51
CA VAL A 35 7.02 -18.86 -32.41
C VAL A 35 6.92 -20.41 -32.46
N GLY A 36 5.86 -20.92 -33.06
CA GLY A 36 5.60 -22.34 -33.17
C GLY A 36 4.84 -22.73 -34.44
N PRO A 37 4.47 -24.01 -34.59
CA PRO A 37 3.77 -24.49 -35.80
C PRO A 37 2.45 -23.78 -36.08
N ALA A 38 1.72 -23.35 -35.00
CA ALA A 38 0.43 -22.67 -35.07
C ALA A 38 0.37 -21.40 -34.19
N GLU A 39 1.50 -20.95 -33.67
CA GLU A 39 1.58 -19.85 -32.73
C GLU A 39 2.22 -18.63 -33.35
N TRP A 40 1.51 -17.50 -33.26
CA TRP A 40 1.94 -16.20 -33.75
C TRP A 40 1.96 -15.20 -32.61
N GLN A 41 3.04 -14.43 -32.53
CA GLN A 41 3.25 -13.41 -31.50
C GLN A 41 3.29 -12.03 -32.14
N LEU A 42 2.52 -11.09 -31.59
CA LEU A 42 2.66 -9.65 -31.83
C LEU A 42 3.54 -9.07 -30.73
N GLU A 43 4.61 -8.39 -31.10
CA GLU A 43 5.46 -7.64 -30.17
C GLU A 43 5.23 -6.14 -30.36
N ILE A 44 4.99 -5.42 -29.27
CA ILE A 44 4.93 -3.97 -29.22
C ILE A 44 5.94 -3.52 -28.17
N ARG A 45 7.03 -2.90 -28.63
CA ARG A 45 8.11 -2.44 -27.74
C ARG A 45 7.76 -1.11 -27.09
N TRP A 46 8.29 -0.86 -25.89
CA TRP A 46 8.12 0.42 -25.18
C TRP A 46 6.67 0.90 -25.16
N VAL A 47 5.80 0.03 -24.70
CA VAL A 47 4.36 0.30 -24.63
C VAL A 47 4.06 1.54 -23.80
N THR A 48 3.10 2.31 -24.25
CA THR A 48 2.58 3.49 -23.57
C THR A 48 1.09 3.33 -23.33
N HIS A 49 0.50 4.19 -22.52
CA HIS A 49 -0.95 4.16 -22.26
C HIS A 49 -1.80 4.27 -23.54
N ARG A 50 -1.26 4.88 -24.59
CA ARG A 50 -1.92 4.99 -25.91
C ARG A 50 -2.04 3.65 -26.64
N ASP A 51 -1.25 2.66 -26.24
CA ASP A 51 -1.27 1.31 -26.83
C ASP A 51 -2.33 0.41 -26.20
N THR A 52 -2.97 0.86 -25.12
CA THR A 52 -4.13 0.18 -24.50
C THR A 52 -5.25 0.03 -25.53
N GLY A 53 -5.81 -1.16 -25.64
CA GLY A 53 -6.91 -1.42 -26.57
C GLY A 53 -7.07 -2.90 -26.91
N VAL A 54 -7.96 -3.16 -27.85
CA VAL A 54 -8.19 -4.51 -28.38
C VAL A 54 -7.39 -4.69 -29.67
N TYR A 55 -6.67 -5.79 -29.73
CA TYR A 55 -5.93 -6.27 -30.89
C TYR A 55 -6.56 -7.57 -31.35
N GLU A 56 -6.60 -7.79 -32.65
CA GLU A 56 -7.24 -8.96 -33.22
C GLU A 56 -6.24 -9.74 -34.08
N CYS A 57 -6.10 -11.00 -33.78
CA CYS A 57 -5.38 -11.95 -34.59
C CYS A 57 -6.35 -12.61 -35.58
N GLN A 58 -6.20 -12.37 -36.87
CA GLN A 58 -7.05 -12.93 -37.92
C GLN A 58 -6.31 -13.98 -38.72
N VAL A 59 -6.97 -15.09 -39.00
CA VAL A 59 -6.47 -16.16 -39.88
C VAL A 59 -7.30 -16.16 -41.15
N SER A 60 -6.63 -16.09 -42.35
CA SER A 60 -7.27 -16.10 -43.67
C SER A 60 -7.80 -17.50 -44.02
N SER A 61 -8.71 -18.03 -43.22
CA SER A 61 -9.46 -19.27 -43.46
C SER A 61 -10.86 -18.99 -43.99
N LEU A 62 -11.53 -20.03 -44.47
CA LEU A 62 -12.95 -19.99 -44.84
C LEU A 62 -13.74 -20.90 -43.89
N PRO A 63 -14.59 -20.35 -42.99
CA PRO A 63 -14.76 -18.91 -42.70
C PRO A 63 -13.52 -18.29 -42.05
N ILE A 64 -13.38 -16.95 -42.07
CA ILE A 64 -12.31 -16.24 -41.37
C ILE A 64 -12.44 -16.51 -39.86
N MET A 65 -11.30 -16.88 -39.25
CA MET A 65 -11.20 -17.02 -37.80
C MET A 65 -10.49 -15.79 -37.22
N ALA A 66 -11.00 -15.26 -36.14
CA ALA A 66 -10.42 -14.12 -35.44
C ALA A 66 -10.42 -14.35 -33.93
N LEU A 67 -9.35 -13.92 -33.28
CA LEU A 67 -9.20 -13.93 -31.82
C LEU A 67 -8.86 -12.52 -31.34
N GLN A 68 -9.69 -11.98 -30.46
CA GLN A 68 -9.45 -10.68 -29.86
C GLN A 68 -8.63 -10.83 -28.57
N VAL A 69 -7.62 -9.98 -28.43
CA VAL A 69 -6.74 -9.89 -27.27
C VAL A 69 -6.79 -8.45 -26.75
N ARG A 70 -7.11 -8.28 -25.50
CA ARG A 70 -7.09 -6.98 -24.83
C ARG A 70 -5.71 -6.72 -24.23
N LEU A 71 -5.13 -5.57 -24.57
CA LEU A 71 -3.92 -5.05 -23.97
C LEU A 71 -4.29 -3.90 -23.03
N ASP A 72 -4.00 -4.06 -21.75
CA ASP A 72 -4.11 -2.99 -20.75
C ASP A 72 -2.69 -2.58 -20.31
N VAL A 73 -2.31 -1.33 -20.61
CA VAL A 73 -1.02 -0.78 -20.21
C VAL A 73 -1.19 -0.06 -18.90
N VAL A 74 -0.50 -0.53 -17.89
CA VAL A 74 -0.54 -0.02 -16.52
C VAL A 74 0.84 0.49 -16.10
N VAL A 75 0.85 1.44 -15.17
CA VAL A 75 2.08 1.92 -14.53
C VAL A 75 2.10 1.40 -13.11
N PRO A 76 2.99 0.46 -12.79
CA PRO A 76 3.12 -0.03 -11.43
C PRO A 76 3.53 1.10 -10.48
N THR A 77 2.83 1.23 -9.35
CA THR A 77 3.11 2.27 -8.36
C THR A 77 3.05 1.68 -6.96
N ALA A 78 3.96 2.14 -6.09
CA ALA A 78 3.79 1.97 -4.65
C ALA A 78 2.81 3.01 -4.12
N SER A 79 2.11 2.67 -3.05
CA SER A 79 1.27 3.59 -2.29
C SER A 79 1.41 3.29 -0.80
N ILE A 80 1.82 4.28 -0.02
CA ILE A 80 1.91 4.20 1.43
C ILE A 80 0.56 4.63 2.01
N LEU A 81 -0.05 3.74 2.79
CA LEU A 81 -1.37 4.01 3.37
C LEU A 81 -1.25 5.06 4.49
N GLY A 82 -2.20 6.00 4.51
CA GLY A 82 -2.28 7.05 5.53
C GLY A 82 -1.43 8.30 5.25
N GLY A 83 -0.77 8.38 4.07
CA GLY A 83 0.00 9.57 3.67
C GLY A 83 -0.86 10.79 3.31
N PRO A 84 -0.24 11.96 3.04
CA PRO A 84 1.21 12.19 2.93
C PRO A 84 1.96 12.36 4.26
N ASP A 85 1.28 12.63 5.37
CA ASP A 85 1.86 12.87 6.69
C ASP A 85 1.32 11.92 7.74
N LEU A 86 2.20 11.45 8.63
CA LEU A 86 1.85 10.63 9.78
C LEU A 86 2.39 11.28 11.06
N TYR A 87 1.52 11.46 12.03
CA TYR A 87 1.87 12.03 13.35
C TYR A 87 1.84 10.92 14.41
N VAL A 88 2.93 10.73 15.12
CA VAL A 88 3.06 9.73 16.18
C VAL A 88 3.64 10.36 17.44
N ASN A 89 3.19 9.90 18.60
CA ASN A 89 3.75 10.35 19.88
C ASN A 89 5.10 9.66 20.13
N ARG A 90 6.04 10.37 20.76
CA ARG A 90 7.29 9.81 21.24
C ARG A 90 7.05 8.57 22.11
N GLY A 91 7.83 7.52 21.89
CA GLY A 91 7.69 6.24 22.60
C GLY A 91 6.65 5.29 22.02
N SER A 92 5.76 5.76 21.12
CA SER A 92 4.83 4.89 20.40
C SER A 92 5.52 4.15 19.24
N SER A 93 4.77 3.39 18.45
CA SER A 93 5.31 2.69 17.29
C SER A 93 4.90 3.39 16.01
N ILE A 94 5.86 3.55 15.08
CA ILE A 94 5.59 3.93 13.68
C ILE A 94 5.24 2.64 12.93
N ASN A 95 4.06 2.61 12.31
CA ASN A 95 3.59 1.49 11.53
C ASN A 95 3.21 1.98 10.13
N LEU A 96 4.03 1.67 9.13
CA LEU A 96 3.80 2.05 7.74
C LEU A 96 3.46 0.82 6.92
N THR A 97 2.42 0.94 6.11
CA THR A 97 2.02 -0.10 5.16
C THR A 97 2.12 0.45 3.75
N CYS A 98 2.88 -0.22 2.91
CA CYS A 98 3.01 0.09 1.50
C CYS A 98 2.42 -1.05 0.67
N ILE A 99 1.59 -0.69 -0.29
CA ILE A 99 1.01 -1.62 -1.27
C ILE A 99 1.56 -1.30 -2.66
N VAL A 100 1.83 -2.34 -3.46
CA VAL A 100 2.23 -2.19 -4.86
C VAL A 100 1.04 -2.53 -5.73
N VAL A 101 0.53 -1.54 -6.44
CA VAL A 101 -0.65 -1.67 -7.29
C VAL A 101 -0.27 -1.62 -8.76
N ASN A 102 -1.14 -2.17 -9.62
CA ASN A 102 -0.97 -2.22 -11.07
C ASN A 102 0.33 -2.93 -11.51
N SER A 103 0.89 -3.81 -10.70
CA SER A 103 2.08 -4.57 -11.07
C SER A 103 1.66 -5.91 -11.67
N PRO A 104 2.00 -6.21 -12.95
CA PRO A 104 1.70 -7.50 -13.58
C PRO A 104 2.40 -8.66 -12.87
N GLU A 105 3.56 -8.39 -12.28
CA GLU A 105 4.35 -9.36 -11.52
C GLU A 105 4.73 -8.77 -10.17
N PRO A 106 4.81 -9.60 -9.11
CA PRO A 106 5.30 -9.14 -7.82
C PRO A 106 6.72 -8.58 -7.93
N PRO A 107 7.05 -7.48 -7.25
CA PRO A 107 8.40 -6.96 -7.22
C PRO A 107 9.39 -7.98 -6.66
N ALA A 108 10.59 -8.07 -7.26
CA ALA A 108 11.65 -8.96 -6.78
C ALA A 108 12.03 -8.62 -5.33
N TYR A 109 12.12 -7.32 -5.04
CA TYR A 109 12.36 -6.79 -3.70
C TYR A 109 11.64 -5.44 -3.52
N ILE A 110 11.44 -5.06 -2.24
CA ILE A 110 10.96 -3.74 -1.83
C ILE A 110 11.90 -3.28 -0.71
N PHE A 111 12.50 -2.10 -0.88
CA PHE A 111 13.31 -1.48 0.15
C PHE A 111 12.56 -0.30 0.78
N TRP A 112 12.68 -0.21 2.11
CA TRP A 112 12.30 0.98 2.85
C TRP A 112 13.51 1.86 3.07
N TYR A 113 13.32 3.16 2.94
CA TYR A 113 14.33 4.18 3.19
C TYR A 113 13.83 5.16 4.23
N HIS A 114 14.73 5.63 5.07
CA HIS A 114 14.54 6.76 5.95
C HIS A 114 15.60 7.79 5.63
N ARG A 115 15.22 9.02 5.23
CA ARG A 115 16.15 10.08 4.80
C ARG A 115 17.19 9.58 3.78
N ASP A 116 16.75 8.83 2.78
CA ASP A 116 17.58 8.21 1.73
C ASP A 116 18.58 7.13 2.18
N GLN A 117 18.54 6.71 3.43
CA GLN A 117 19.27 5.55 3.93
C GLN A 117 18.36 4.31 3.96
N VAL A 118 18.86 3.19 3.47
CA VAL A 118 18.13 1.90 3.52
C VAL A 118 17.93 1.49 4.97
N ILE A 119 16.69 1.14 5.29
CA ILE A 119 16.35 0.57 6.58
C ILE A 119 16.70 -0.92 6.55
N SER A 120 17.66 -1.33 7.39
CA SER A 120 18.11 -2.70 7.54
C SER A 120 17.64 -3.30 8.87
N TYR A 121 17.48 -4.62 8.91
CA TYR A 121 17.22 -5.38 10.15
C TYR A 121 18.34 -5.20 11.18
N ASP A 122 19.59 -5.02 10.69
CA ASP A 122 20.78 -4.83 11.51
C ASP A 122 21.01 -3.36 11.87
N SER A 123 19.98 -2.52 11.72
CA SER A 123 20.07 -1.12 12.08
C SER A 123 20.53 -0.97 13.54
N PRO A 124 21.58 -0.18 13.82
CA PRO A 124 22.03 0.09 15.18
C PRO A 124 20.97 0.76 16.05
N ARG A 125 19.92 1.30 15.41
CA ARG A 125 18.76 1.87 16.08
C ARG A 125 17.99 0.80 16.90
N GLY A 126 17.91 -0.45 16.40
CA GLY A 126 17.13 -1.54 16.99
C GLY A 126 15.61 -1.32 16.91
N GLY A 127 14.85 -2.38 17.17
CA GLY A 127 13.37 -2.35 17.21
C GLY A 127 12.73 -2.03 15.85
N VAL A 128 13.39 -2.36 14.75
CA VAL A 128 12.89 -2.21 13.38
C VAL A 128 12.57 -3.58 12.81
N SER A 129 11.40 -3.72 12.17
CA SER A 129 11.06 -4.92 11.43
C SER A 129 10.34 -4.58 10.13
N VAL A 130 10.62 -5.38 9.10
CA VAL A 130 9.97 -5.30 7.79
C VAL A 130 9.37 -6.66 7.46
N ALA A 131 8.10 -6.70 7.13
CA ALA A 131 7.41 -7.88 6.67
C ALA A 131 6.83 -7.61 5.28
N THR A 132 7.08 -8.52 4.33
CA THR A 132 6.55 -8.42 2.96
C THR A 132 5.74 -9.66 2.63
N ASP A 133 4.52 -9.42 2.14
CA ASP A 133 3.60 -10.43 1.63
C ASP A 133 3.45 -10.23 0.12
N LYS A 134 3.81 -11.27 -0.65
CA LYS A 134 3.75 -11.29 -2.11
C LYS A 134 2.51 -12.06 -2.59
N GLY A 135 1.33 -11.59 -2.19
CA GLY A 135 0.04 -12.08 -2.67
C GLY A 135 -0.36 -11.46 -4.02
N PRO A 136 -1.66 -11.53 -4.38
CA PRO A 136 -2.22 -10.88 -5.56
C PRO A 136 -1.93 -9.37 -5.60
N VAL A 137 -1.81 -8.75 -4.44
CA VAL A 137 -1.29 -7.40 -4.23
C VAL A 137 -0.13 -7.52 -3.27
N THR A 138 1.06 -7.11 -3.71
CA THR A 138 2.22 -7.13 -2.84
C THR A 138 2.11 -6.04 -1.78
N THR A 139 2.23 -6.44 -0.52
CA THR A 139 2.14 -5.54 0.64
C THR A 139 3.41 -5.66 1.47
N THR A 140 3.99 -4.54 1.86
CA THR A 140 5.12 -4.50 2.80
C THR A 140 4.78 -3.60 3.99
N ARG A 141 5.16 -4.04 5.18
CA ARG A 141 4.93 -3.32 6.44
C ARG A 141 6.26 -3.04 7.11
N LEU A 142 6.47 -1.79 7.47
CA LEU A 142 7.59 -1.33 8.29
C LEU A 142 7.06 -0.99 9.68
N LEU A 143 7.64 -1.62 10.69
CA LEU A 143 7.39 -1.31 12.09
C LEU A 143 8.67 -0.75 12.73
N VAL A 144 8.57 0.43 13.34
CA VAL A 144 9.64 1.05 14.14
C VAL A 144 9.12 1.26 15.54
N GLN A 145 9.64 0.50 16.50
CA GLN A 145 9.21 0.54 17.91
C GLN A 145 9.84 1.71 18.65
N ARG A 146 9.13 2.24 19.65
CA ARG A 146 9.60 3.32 20.53
C ARG A 146 10.15 4.51 19.77
N ALA A 147 9.27 5.12 18.96
CA ALA A 147 9.60 6.29 18.16
C ALA A 147 10.27 7.39 18.98
N ASN A 148 11.31 7.99 18.44
CA ASN A 148 12.02 9.13 19.01
C ASN A 148 12.21 10.22 17.95
N ALA A 149 12.71 11.37 18.33
CA ALA A 149 12.90 12.52 17.44
C ALA A 149 13.80 12.22 16.21
N ALA A 150 14.74 11.28 16.32
CA ALA A 150 15.60 10.90 15.19
C ALA A 150 14.84 10.08 14.13
N ASP A 151 13.74 9.45 14.50
CA ASP A 151 12.87 8.68 13.59
C ASP A 151 11.91 9.57 12.78
N ALA A 152 11.81 10.86 13.08
CA ALA A 152 11.05 11.80 12.27
C ALA A 152 11.73 12.02 10.90
N GLY A 153 10.93 12.29 9.87
CA GLY A 153 11.40 12.57 8.51
C GLY A 153 10.73 11.71 7.45
N ASN A 154 11.32 11.71 6.25
CA ASN A 154 10.75 11.05 5.09
C ASN A 154 11.05 9.56 5.09
N TYR A 155 10.01 8.76 4.93
CA TYR A 155 10.07 7.33 4.69
C TYR A 155 9.63 7.03 3.27
N SER A 156 10.44 6.27 2.52
CA SER A 156 10.10 5.88 1.14
C SER A 156 10.02 4.37 1.00
N CYS A 157 8.98 3.91 0.30
CA CYS A 157 8.80 2.55 -0.15
C CYS A 157 9.23 2.45 -1.62
N ARG A 158 10.28 1.68 -1.92
CA ARG A 158 10.88 1.59 -3.28
C ARG A 158 10.90 0.15 -3.76
N PRO A 159 9.86 -0.28 -4.49
CA PRO A 159 9.85 -1.59 -5.16
C PRO A 159 10.79 -1.62 -6.38
N SER A 160 11.24 -2.83 -6.75
CA SER A 160 12.15 -3.05 -7.90
C SER A 160 11.52 -2.75 -9.26
N ASN A 161 10.19 -2.85 -9.37
CA ASN A 161 9.45 -2.75 -10.64
C ASN A 161 8.29 -1.75 -10.62
N ALA A 162 8.23 -0.88 -9.60
CA ALA A 162 7.16 0.09 -9.47
C ALA A 162 7.71 1.46 -9.04
N ARG A 163 6.93 2.51 -9.33
CA ARG A 163 7.24 3.87 -8.87
C ARG A 163 7.16 3.92 -7.35
N ALA A 164 8.17 4.52 -6.74
CA ALA A 164 8.24 4.69 -5.29
C ALA A 164 7.19 5.67 -4.77
N ASP A 165 6.83 5.51 -3.49
CA ASP A 165 6.03 6.46 -2.73
C ASP A 165 6.74 6.89 -1.44
N THR A 166 6.37 8.05 -0.92
CA THR A 166 7.02 8.67 0.25
C THR A 166 5.98 9.27 1.19
N ILE A 167 6.20 9.08 2.49
CA ILE A 167 5.41 9.67 3.58
C ILE A 167 6.33 10.41 4.54
N THR A 168 5.87 11.53 5.10
CA THR A 168 6.57 12.26 6.14
C THR A 168 6.05 11.85 7.52
N VAL A 169 6.94 11.40 8.39
CA VAL A 169 6.62 11.04 9.78
C VAL A 169 7.06 12.16 10.71
N HIS A 170 6.11 12.63 11.52
CA HIS A 170 6.31 13.63 12.55
C HIS A 170 6.24 12.96 13.93
N VAL A 171 7.29 13.04 14.72
CA VAL A 171 7.30 12.53 16.09
C VAL A 171 7.03 13.71 17.02
N LEU A 172 5.89 13.64 17.71
CA LEU A 172 5.44 14.65 18.65
C LEU A 172 5.97 14.31 20.05
N ASP A 173 6.61 15.26 20.70
CA ASP A 173 6.87 15.20 22.13
C ASP A 173 5.53 15.41 22.84
N GLY A 174 4.95 14.33 23.37
CA GLY A 174 3.74 14.44 24.18
C GLY A 174 4.02 15.34 25.38
N GLU A 175 3.20 16.35 25.60
CA GLU A 175 3.20 17.03 26.87
C GLU A 175 2.88 15.97 27.94
N HIS A 176 3.85 15.70 28.81
CA HIS A 176 3.55 15.02 30.06
C HIS A 176 2.63 15.99 30.79
N PRO A 177 1.40 15.59 31.16
CA PRO A 177 0.67 16.36 32.14
C PRO A 177 1.57 16.41 33.37
N GLU A 178 2.13 17.60 33.63
CA GLU A 178 2.80 17.82 34.91
C GLU A 178 1.78 17.45 35.97
N ALA A 179 2.12 16.43 36.75
CA ALA A 179 1.31 16.07 37.91
C ALA A 179 1.14 17.36 38.71
N MET A 180 -0.06 17.91 38.75
CA MET A 180 -0.38 18.99 39.67
C MET A 180 0.05 18.49 41.05
N GLN A 181 1.20 18.96 41.54
CA GLN A 181 1.57 18.80 42.90
C GLN A 181 0.45 19.48 43.68
N ALA A 182 -0.38 18.65 44.29
CA ALA A 182 -1.35 19.10 45.28
C ALA A 182 -0.61 19.97 46.27
N GLY A 183 -0.84 21.28 46.20
CA GLY A 183 -0.24 22.23 47.09
C GLY A 183 -0.54 21.80 48.55
N SER A 184 0.51 21.68 49.33
CA SER A 184 0.45 21.51 50.75
C SER A 184 -0.46 22.57 51.37
N THR A 185 -1.61 22.14 51.86
CA THR A 185 -2.48 22.95 52.69
C THR A 185 -1.74 23.36 53.96
N PRO A 186 -1.68 24.66 54.31
CA PRO A 186 -1.14 25.08 55.59
C PRO A 186 -2.04 24.58 56.73
N ALA A 187 -1.45 24.00 57.75
CA ALA A 187 -2.10 23.57 58.99
C ALA A 187 -2.82 24.76 59.65
N ALA A 188 -4.13 24.68 59.83
CA ALA A 188 -4.89 25.57 60.70
C ALA A 188 -4.81 25.12 62.16
N PRO A 189 -4.77 26.07 63.13
CA PRO A 189 -4.59 25.74 64.53
C PRO A 189 -5.85 25.18 65.18
N ALA A 190 -5.63 24.32 66.16
CA ALA A 190 -6.63 23.69 66.99
C ALA A 190 -7.51 24.71 67.76
N ALA A 191 -8.83 24.55 67.74
CA ALA A 191 -9.71 25.15 68.69
C ALA A 191 -10.84 24.19 69.10
N LEU A 192 -10.73 23.83 70.36
CA LEU A 192 -11.74 23.50 71.40
C LEU A 192 -13.01 22.68 71.04
N LEU A 193 -13.10 21.63 71.78
CA LEU A 193 -14.22 20.79 72.20
C LEU A 193 -15.51 21.52 72.58
N LEU A 194 -16.64 20.90 72.18
CA LEU A 194 -17.77 20.60 73.11
C LEU A 194 -18.71 19.54 72.50
N PRO A 195 -19.36 18.67 73.34
CA PRO A 195 -20.10 17.52 72.83
C PRO A 195 -21.62 17.79 72.82
N PHE A 196 -22.34 17.25 71.86
CA PHE A 196 -23.79 17.07 72.00
C PHE A 196 -24.29 15.80 71.29
N ALA A 197 -24.76 14.93 72.18
CA ALA A 197 -25.92 14.06 72.20
C ALA A 197 -26.38 13.33 70.93
N ALA A 198 -26.49 12.07 71.10
CA ALA A 198 -27.15 11.03 70.32
C ALA A 198 -28.63 11.34 70.02
N ILE A 199 -29.06 11.01 68.78
CA ILE A 199 -30.42 10.57 68.54
C ILE A 199 -30.38 9.41 67.56
N THR A 200 -30.77 8.25 68.07
CA THR A 200 -31.08 7.01 67.35
C THR A 200 -32.41 7.11 66.62
N SER A 201 -32.46 6.65 65.40
CA SER A 201 -33.72 6.16 64.81
C SER A 201 -33.44 5.03 63.85
N ARG A 202 -33.84 3.88 64.26
CA ARG A 202 -34.02 2.63 63.46
C ARG A 202 -35.24 2.77 62.56
N LEU A 203 -35.24 2.06 61.48
CA LEU A 203 -36.33 1.25 60.87
C LEU A 203 -35.83 0.76 59.53
N LEU A 204 -35.51 -0.54 59.41
CA LEU A 204 -36.34 -1.74 59.16
C LEU A 204 -36.79 -1.88 57.70
N ALA A 205 -36.26 -2.97 57.19
CA ALA A 205 -36.90 -4.06 56.42
C ALA A 205 -37.06 -3.87 54.91
N SER A 206 -36.32 -4.58 54.07
CA SER A 206 -36.56 -5.95 53.56
C SER A 206 -37.85 -6.16 52.71
N PRO A 207 -37.88 -7.21 51.92
CA PRO A 207 -37.31 -7.47 50.55
C PRO A 207 -38.46 -7.79 49.55
N ASN A 208 -38.23 -8.02 48.31
CA ASN A 208 -38.78 -9.16 47.54
C ASN A 208 -38.51 -9.10 46.04
N ASN A 209 -37.94 -10.19 45.56
CA ASN A 209 -38.46 -11.09 44.51
C ASN A 209 -38.96 -10.42 43.20
N GLY A 210 -38.40 -10.74 42.09
CA GLY A 210 -38.55 -11.99 41.43
C GLY A 210 -38.91 -11.81 39.97
N PHE A 211 -38.42 -12.71 39.17
CA PHE A 211 -38.98 -13.18 37.87
C PHE A 211 -39.17 -12.16 36.72
N GLN A 212 -38.62 -12.28 35.61
CA GLN A 212 -38.53 -13.30 34.55
C GLN A 212 -37.40 -13.00 33.61
#